data_e628d7cb2a585dd3e02a41264da10ff8
#
_entry.id   e628d7cb2a585dd3e02a41264da10ff8
#
_cell.length_a   1.000
_cell.length_b   1.000
_cell.length_c   1.000
_cell.angle_alpha   90.00
_cell.angle_beta   90.00
_cell.angle_gamma   90.00
#
_symmetry.space_group_name_H-M   'P 1'
#
loop_
_entity.id
_entity.type
_entity.pdbx_description
1 polymer ?
#
loop_
_entity_poly.entity_id
_entity_poly.type
_entity_poly.pdbx_seq_one_letter_code
_entity_poly.pdbx_strand_id
1 'polypeptide(L)'
;MEKIKVLTIFGTRPEAIKMAPLVKELEKRPEIESKVCVTAQHREMLDQVLELFDIKPDFDLDIMKNRQTLTGITNRVLEGLEKVFTEEKPDMILVHGDTTTTFAGGLAAFYQQIRVGHVEAGLRTFDKYFPFPEEMNRKLTGALADLHFAPTKGSKANLLREGINENDIKITGNTVIDAMEHTVEDNYVFENDELNKIDFENKKVIMITAHRRENWGEGIENICTALNKIVEDNKDVELVYLVHLNPVVKDVVYKNLDGKERVHLLPPLDTKETHNLMNKCFMVMTDSGGL
;
A
#
# COMPACT_ATOMS: atom_id res chain seq x y z
N MET A 1 -24.65 19.32 17.20
CA MET A 1 -24.07 19.67 15.89
C MET A 1 -24.26 18.48 14.99
N GLU A 2 -24.62 18.70 13.76
CA GLU A 2 -24.68 17.64 12.73
C GLU A 2 -23.26 17.13 12.51
N LYS A 3 -23.08 15.82 12.41
CA LYS A 3 -21.75 15.22 12.20
C LYS A 3 -21.35 15.42 10.73
N ILE A 4 -20.06 15.60 10.49
CA ILE A 4 -19.48 15.58 9.14
C ILE A 4 -19.40 14.12 8.68
N LYS A 5 -20.07 13.78 7.59
CA LYS A 5 -20.07 12.43 7.04
C LYS A 5 -18.90 12.25 6.08
N VAL A 6 -17.99 11.38 6.43
CA VAL A 6 -16.78 11.06 5.65
C VAL A 6 -16.86 9.63 5.16
N LEU A 7 -16.84 9.43 3.84
CA LEU A 7 -16.83 8.11 3.22
C LEU A 7 -15.43 7.79 2.69
N THR A 8 -14.77 6.82 3.29
CA THR A 8 -13.45 6.33 2.86
C THR A 8 -13.61 5.24 1.80
N ILE A 9 -12.97 5.42 0.62
CA ILE A 9 -13.11 4.51 -0.53
C ILE A 9 -11.76 3.91 -0.89
N PHE A 10 -11.70 2.57 -0.96
CA PHE A 10 -10.53 1.83 -1.42
C PHE A 10 -10.91 0.47 -2.00
N GLY A 11 -10.01 -0.19 -2.74
CA GLY A 11 -10.37 -1.41 -3.44
C GLY A 11 -9.28 -2.46 -3.55
N THR A 12 -8.06 -2.13 -3.13
CA THR A 12 -6.90 -3.03 -3.19
C THR A 12 -6.26 -3.20 -1.82
N ARG A 13 -5.50 -4.29 -1.63
CA ARG A 13 -4.75 -4.55 -0.40
C ARG A 13 -3.83 -3.38 0.01
N PRO A 14 -2.99 -2.82 -0.87
CA PRO A 14 -2.11 -1.71 -0.49
C PRO A 14 -2.86 -0.45 -0.04
N GLU A 15 -3.99 -0.14 -0.69
CA GLU A 15 -4.86 0.96 -0.24
C GLU A 15 -5.44 0.67 1.13
N ALA A 16 -5.97 -0.53 1.35
CA ALA A 16 -6.59 -0.92 2.62
C ALA A 16 -5.61 -0.81 3.79
N ILE A 17 -4.37 -1.31 3.64
CA ILE A 17 -3.34 -1.22 4.68
C ILE A 17 -3.10 0.24 5.08
N LYS A 18 -3.02 1.15 4.12
CA LYS A 18 -2.71 2.56 4.36
C LYS A 18 -3.93 3.38 4.79
N MET A 19 -5.14 2.96 4.43
CA MET A 19 -6.38 3.64 4.82
C MET A 19 -6.95 3.15 6.14
N ALA A 20 -6.66 1.93 6.57
CA ALA A 20 -7.16 1.35 7.81
C ALA A 20 -6.83 2.20 9.06
N PRO A 21 -5.60 2.68 9.28
CA PRO A 21 -5.30 3.56 10.41
C PRO A 21 -6.14 4.85 10.41
N LEU A 22 -6.33 5.41 9.21
CA LEU A 22 -7.13 6.62 9.05
C LEU A 22 -8.62 6.36 9.36
N VAL A 23 -9.17 5.24 8.91
CA VAL A 23 -10.54 4.83 9.27
C VAL A 23 -10.68 4.70 10.78
N LYS A 24 -9.74 4.00 11.44
CA LYS A 24 -9.75 3.83 12.90
C LYS A 24 -9.61 5.16 13.66
N GLU A 25 -8.89 6.11 13.12
CA GLU A 25 -8.79 7.44 13.74
C GLU A 25 -10.08 8.26 13.52
N LEU A 26 -10.70 8.17 12.34
CA LEU A 26 -12.00 8.84 12.08
C LEU A 26 -13.11 8.29 12.97
N GLU A 27 -13.14 6.98 13.25
CA GLU A 27 -14.10 6.35 14.15
C GLU A 27 -14.03 6.88 15.58
N LYS A 28 -12.86 7.35 16.02
CA LYS A 28 -12.67 7.93 17.38
C LYS A 28 -13.20 9.37 17.49
N ARG A 29 -13.51 10.04 16.39
CA ARG A 29 -13.91 11.44 16.35
C ARG A 29 -15.44 11.59 16.49
N PRO A 30 -15.95 12.12 17.60
CA PRO A 30 -17.40 12.22 17.82
C PRO A 30 -18.11 13.16 16.85
N GLU A 31 -17.37 14.11 16.26
CA GLU A 31 -17.86 15.06 15.26
C GLU A 31 -17.91 14.48 13.83
N ILE A 32 -17.36 13.27 13.62
CA ILE A 32 -17.33 12.60 12.31
C ILE A 32 -18.26 11.40 12.33
N GLU A 33 -18.99 11.21 11.25
CA GLU A 33 -19.63 9.94 10.88
C GLU A 33 -18.74 9.27 9.84
N SER A 34 -17.93 8.30 10.29
CA SER A 34 -17.01 7.55 9.43
C SER A 34 -17.75 6.40 8.77
N LYS A 35 -17.69 6.34 7.44
CA LYS A 35 -18.23 5.27 6.61
C LYS A 35 -17.16 4.70 5.69
N VAL A 36 -17.27 3.43 5.36
CA VAL A 36 -16.31 2.72 4.50
C VAL A 36 -17.02 2.10 3.31
N CYS A 37 -16.51 2.39 2.12
CA CYS A 37 -16.93 1.75 0.88
C CYS A 37 -15.74 1.02 0.26
N VAL A 38 -15.86 -0.29 0.08
CA VAL A 38 -14.86 -1.06 -0.65
C VAL A 38 -15.33 -1.34 -2.07
N THR A 39 -14.43 -1.18 -3.05
CA THR A 39 -14.73 -1.57 -4.43
C THR A 39 -14.43 -3.04 -4.66
N ALA A 40 -13.57 -3.63 -3.83
CA ALA A 40 -13.13 -5.01 -3.93
C ALA A 40 -12.58 -5.36 -5.33
N GLN A 41 -11.71 -4.50 -5.85
CA GLN A 41 -10.99 -4.73 -7.10
C GLN A 41 -10.14 -6.02 -7.04
N HIS A 42 -9.64 -6.38 -5.82
CA HIS A 42 -8.95 -7.61 -5.47
C HIS A 42 -9.56 -8.16 -4.17
N ARG A 43 -10.46 -9.15 -4.24
CA ARG A 43 -11.31 -9.59 -3.12
C ARG A 43 -10.50 -10.21 -1.96
N GLU A 44 -9.90 -11.37 -2.17
CA GLU A 44 -9.32 -12.17 -1.08
C GLU A 44 -8.24 -11.42 -0.27
N MET A 45 -7.35 -10.71 -0.97
CA MET A 45 -6.28 -9.94 -0.33
C MET A 45 -6.79 -8.71 0.42
N LEU A 46 -7.92 -8.14 0.01
CA LEU A 46 -8.56 -7.03 0.70
C LEU A 46 -9.21 -7.49 1.99
N ASP A 47 -9.95 -8.59 1.95
CA ASP A 47 -10.68 -9.13 3.10
C ASP A 47 -9.73 -9.46 4.27
N GLN A 48 -8.54 -10.00 4.00
CA GLN A 48 -7.50 -10.23 5.03
C GLN A 48 -7.11 -8.95 5.78
N VAL A 49 -7.01 -7.82 5.07
CA VAL A 49 -6.67 -6.53 5.71
C VAL A 49 -7.85 -5.98 6.50
N LEU A 50 -9.06 -6.12 5.98
CA LEU A 50 -10.28 -5.70 6.70
C LEU A 50 -10.41 -6.46 8.03
N GLU A 51 -10.18 -7.78 8.01
CA GLU A 51 -10.17 -8.61 9.22
C GLU A 51 -9.05 -8.19 10.19
N LEU A 52 -7.81 -7.98 9.68
CA LEU A 52 -6.67 -7.58 10.49
C LEU A 52 -6.91 -6.29 11.29
N PHE A 53 -7.61 -5.32 10.68
CA PHE A 53 -7.91 -4.03 11.30
C PHE A 53 -9.32 -3.95 11.90
N ASP A 54 -10.07 -5.05 11.94
CA ASP A 54 -11.47 -5.10 12.39
C ASP A 54 -12.31 -3.97 11.74
N ILE A 55 -12.26 -3.90 10.42
CA ILE A 55 -13.05 -2.97 9.60
C ILE A 55 -14.17 -3.72 8.92
N LYS A 56 -15.40 -3.29 9.18
CA LYS A 56 -16.61 -3.73 8.47
C LYS A 56 -17.01 -2.67 7.46
N PRO A 57 -16.92 -2.92 6.15
CA PRO A 57 -17.39 -1.97 5.16
C PRO A 57 -18.91 -1.74 5.28
N ASP A 58 -19.33 -0.47 5.18
CA ASP A 58 -20.75 -0.12 5.09
C ASP A 58 -21.28 -0.43 3.69
N PHE A 59 -20.42 -0.31 2.67
CA PHE A 59 -20.75 -0.59 1.28
C PHE A 59 -19.67 -1.45 0.63
N ASP A 60 -20.11 -2.43 -0.13
CA ASP A 60 -19.24 -3.34 -0.89
C ASP A 60 -19.73 -3.42 -2.34
N LEU A 61 -18.95 -2.90 -3.26
CA LEU A 61 -19.33 -2.85 -4.67
C LEU A 61 -19.02 -4.15 -5.42
N ASP A 62 -18.16 -5.00 -4.89
CA ASP A 62 -17.78 -6.32 -5.43
C ASP A 62 -17.50 -6.29 -6.95
N ILE A 63 -16.66 -5.35 -7.39
CA ILE A 63 -16.43 -5.12 -8.82
C ILE A 63 -15.48 -6.11 -9.48
N MET A 64 -14.86 -7.02 -8.71
CA MET A 64 -13.86 -7.95 -9.25
C MET A 64 -14.45 -8.85 -10.34
N LYS A 65 -13.76 -8.95 -11.46
CA LYS A 65 -14.07 -9.86 -12.56
C LYS A 65 -12.82 -10.47 -13.16
N ASN A 66 -12.91 -11.67 -13.69
CA ASN A 66 -11.81 -12.27 -14.44
C ASN A 66 -11.46 -11.42 -15.67
N ARG A 67 -10.15 -11.22 -15.90
CA ARG A 67 -9.63 -10.48 -17.06
C ARG A 67 -10.20 -9.07 -17.20
N GLN A 68 -10.30 -8.34 -16.09
CA GLN A 68 -10.83 -6.98 -16.12
C GLN A 68 -9.91 -5.99 -16.87
N THR A 69 -10.55 -5.10 -17.62
CA THR A 69 -9.88 -3.95 -18.27
C THR A 69 -9.97 -2.71 -17.39
N LEU A 70 -9.07 -1.76 -17.56
CA LEU A 70 -9.13 -0.47 -16.84
C LEU A 70 -10.48 0.24 -17.08
N THR A 71 -10.96 0.27 -18.32
CA THR A 71 -12.28 0.82 -18.67
C THR A 71 -13.41 0.13 -17.90
N GLY A 72 -13.36 -1.21 -17.84
CA GLY A 72 -14.38 -1.98 -17.13
C GLY A 72 -14.36 -1.74 -15.61
N ILE A 73 -13.19 -1.58 -15.00
CA ILE A 73 -13.07 -1.19 -13.60
C ILE A 73 -13.66 0.19 -13.38
N THR A 74 -13.22 1.19 -14.17
CA THR A 74 -13.69 2.58 -14.08
C THR A 74 -15.21 2.67 -14.15
N ASN A 75 -15.84 2.05 -15.15
CA ASN A 75 -17.29 2.09 -15.32
C ASN A 75 -18.02 1.49 -14.11
N ARG A 76 -17.61 0.32 -13.62
CA ARG A 76 -18.27 -0.33 -12.47
C ARG A 76 -18.11 0.48 -11.18
N VAL A 77 -16.95 1.12 -10.97
CA VAL A 77 -16.76 2.02 -9.82
C VAL A 77 -17.66 3.23 -9.91
N LEU A 78 -17.74 3.89 -11.08
CA LEU A 78 -18.62 5.04 -11.29
C LEU A 78 -20.10 4.70 -11.04
N GLU A 79 -20.61 3.63 -11.68
CA GLU A 79 -22.00 3.17 -11.54
C GLU A 79 -22.33 2.72 -10.09
N GLY A 80 -21.39 2.08 -9.42
CA GLY A 80 -21.55 1.63 -8.03
C GLY A 80 -21.59 2.81 -7.07
N LEU A 81 -20.64 3.74 -7.19
CA LEU A 81 -20.54 4.91 -6.31
C LEU A 81 -21.67 5.92 -6.53
N GLU A 82 -22.20 6.05 -7.74
CA GLU A 82 -23.38 6.90 -7.99
C GLU A 82 -24.55 6.50 -7.09
N LYS A 83 -24.79 5.19 -6.92
CA LYS A 83 -25.83 4.66 -6.03
C LYS A 83 -25.53 4.95 -4.56
N VAL A 84 -24.30 4.66 -4.14
CA VAL A 84 -23.84 4.91 -2.75
C VAL A 84 -23.97 6.39 -2.40
N PHE A 85 -23.52 7.30 -3.27
CA PHE A 85 -23.59 8.74 -3.02
C PHE A 85 -25.01 9.29 -3.01
N THR A 86 -25.91 8.74 -3.83
CA THR A 86 -27.32 9.11 -3.82
C THR A 86 -28.00 8.73 -2.50
N GLU A 87 -27.66 7.57 -1.96
CA GLU A 87 -28.19 7.05 -0.70
C GLU A 87 -27.55 7.74 0.51
N GLU A 88 -26.22 7.77 0.56
CA GLU A 88 -25.47 8.15 1.76
C GLU A 88 -25.21 9.65 1.88
N LYS A 89 -25.08 10.36 0.74
CA LYS A 89 -24.82 11.82 0.66
C LYS A 89 -23.67 12.27 1.57
N PRO A 90 -22.46 11.74 1.40
CA PRO A 90 -21.33 12.14 2.24
C PRO A 90 -20.94 13.61 1.98
N ASP A 91 -20.47 14.30 3.03
CA ASP A 91 -19.92 15.65 2.91
C ASP A 91 -18.54 15.66 2.23
N MET A 92 -17.81 14.55 2.39
CA MET A 92 -16.48 14.34 1.81
C MET A 92 -16.21 12.86 1.58
N ILE A 93 -15.50 12.57 0.50
CA ILE A 93 -14.87 11.25 0.33
C ILE A 93 -13.37 11.35 0.56
N LEU A 94 -12.76 10.23 0.99
CA LEU A 94 -11.31 10.04 1.03
C LEU A 94 -10.93 8.91 0.08
N VAL A 95 -9.98 9.19 -0.81
CA VAL A 95 -9.38 8.21 -1.74
C VAL A 95 -7.86 8.19 -1.58
N HIS A 96 -7.21 7.09 -1.92
CA HIS A 96 -5.79 6.90 -1.62
C HIS A 96 -4.95 6.60 -2.87
N GLY A 97 -3.84 7.31 -3.01
CA GLY A 97 -2.78 6.96 -3.96
C GLY A 97 -3.18 7.14 -5.43
N ASP A 98 -3.12 6.08 -6.19
CA ASP A 98 -3.08 6.16 -7.66
C ASP A 98 -3.79 5.01 -8.41
N THR A 99 -4.60 4.22 -7.71
CA THR A 99 -5.33 3.13 -8.36
C THR A 99 -6.44 3.65 -9.28
N THR A 100 -6.96 2.78 -10.13
CA THR A 100 -8.15 3.08 -10.92
C THR A 100 -9.37 3.36 -10.03
N THR A 101 -9.48 2.71 -8.88
CA THR A 101 -10.49 2.99 -7.85
C THR A 101 -10.38 4.42 -7.34
N THR A 102 -9.16 4.89 -7.03
CA THR A 102 -8.88 6.24 -6.55
C THR A 102 -9.36 7.30 -7.55
N PHE A 103 -8.96 7.16 -8.81
CA PHE A 103 -9.35 8.09 -9.88
C PHE A 103 -10.86 8.05 -10.13
N ALA A 104 -11.45 6.86 -10.29
CA ALA A 104 -12.88 6.72 -10.57
C ALA A 104 -13.74 7.21 -9.38
N GLY A 105 -13.28 6.97 -8.13
CA GLY A 105 -13.91 7.48 -6.92
C GLY A 105 -13.93 9.01 -6.87
N GLY A 106 -12.79 9.64 -7.14
CA GLY A 106 -12.71 11.11 -7.23
C GLY A 106 -13.59 11.68 -8.33
N LEU A 107 -13.64 11.03 -9.50
CA LEU A 107 -14.49 11.46 -10.61
C LEU A 107 -15.98 11.32 -10.30
N ALA A 108 -16.39 10.21 -9.68
CA ALA A 108 -17.79 10.00 -9.25
C ALA A 108 -18.22 11.06 -8.23
N ALA A 109 -17.38 11.40 -7.26
CA ALA A 109 -17.64 12.44 -6.27
C ALA A 109 -17.75 13.82 -6.91
N PHE A 110 -16.88 14.15 -7.85
CA PHE A 110 -16.93 15.40 -8.59
C PHE A 110 -18.28 15.56 -9.34
N TYR A 111 -18.78 14.50 -9.97
CA TYR A 111 -20.09 14.54 -10.65
C TYR A 111 -21.27 14.82 -9.71
N GLN A 112 -21.16 14.41 -8.45
CA GLN A 112 -22.15 14.62 -7.41
C GLN A 112 -21.88 15.87 -6.54
N GLN A 113 -20.84 16.67 -6.88
CA GLN A 113 -20.39 17.84 -6.13
C GLN A 113 -20.01 17.54 -4.67
N ILE A 114 -19.51 16.34 -4.43
CA ILE A 114 -18.99 15.89 -3.13
C ILE A 114 -17.50 16.23 -3.06
N ARG A 115 -17.06 16.78 -1.93
CA ARG A 115 -15.64 17.12 -1.71
C ARG A 115 -14.76 15.88 -1.70
N VAL A 116 -13.55 16.02 -2.24
CA VAL A 116 -12.56 14.94 -2.36
C VAL A 116 -11.31 15.24 -1.56
N GLY A 117 -10.94 14.36 -0.64
CA GLY A 117 -9.64 14.33 0.02
C GLY A 117 -8.76 13.23 -0.59
N HIS A 118 -7.58 13.60 -1.10
CA HIS A 118 -6.62 12.70 -1.71
C HIS A 118 -5.49 12.37 -0.74
N VAL A 119 -5.48 11.14 -0.22
CA VAL A 119 -4.43 10.62 0.68
C VAL A 119 -3.27 10.09 -0.14
N GLU A 120 -2.03 10.27 0.31
CA GLU A 120 -0.78 10.00 -0.41
C GLU A 120 -0.65 10.82 -1.72
N ALA A 121 -1.11 12.08 -1.68
CA ALA A 121 -1.11 12.98 -2.81
C ALA A 121 0.29 13.51 -3.17
N GLY A 122 0.51 13.81 -4.46
CA GLY A 122 1.70 14.55 -4.92
C GLY A 122 2.92 13.71 -5.24
N LEU A 123 2.86 12.39 -5.21
CA LEU A 123 3.89 11.53 -5.80
C LEU A 123 3.90 11.71 -7.32
N ARG A 124 5.08 11.91 -7.93
CA ARG A 124 5.22 12.12 -9.38
C ARG A 124 6.49 11.48 -9.92
N THR A 125 6.36 10.88 -11.09
CA THR A 125 7.48 10.49 -11.96
C THR A 125 7.67 11.49 -13.09
N PHE A 126 6.62 12.25 -13.42
CA PHE A 126 6.53 13.16 -14.58
C PHE A 126 6.57 12.44 -15.94
N ASP A 127 6.49 11.12 -15.96
CA ASP A 127 6.29 10.32 -17.16
C ASP A 127 4.90 9.68 -17.13
N LYS A 128 3.99 10.16 -17.98
CA LYS A 128 2.58 9.73 -18.00
C LYS A 128 2.36 8.24 -18.29
N TYR A 129 3.37 7.55 -18.79
CA TYR A 129 3.33 6.13 -19.07
C TYR A 129 4.14 5.28 -18.07
N PHE A 130 4.76 5.92 -17.06
CA PHE A 130 5.57 5.20 -16.09
C PHE A 130 5.45 5.76 -14.65
N PRO A 131 4.88 4.97 -13.71
CA PRO A 131 4.14 3.72 -13.92
C PRO A 131 2.80 3.96 -14.63
N PHE A 132 2.34 2.96 -15.38
CA PHE A 132 1.07 3.03 -16.09
C PHE A 132 0.04 2.07 -15.47
N PRO A 133 -1.20 2.51 -15.17
CA PRO A 133 -1.81 3.84 -15.40
C PRO A 133 -1.60 4.84 -14.23
N GLU A 134 -0.82 4.48 -13.22
CA GLU A 134 -0.77 5.11 -11.89
C GLU A 134 -0.40 6.59 -11.95
N GLU A 135 0.59 6.98 -12.78
CA GLU A 135 1.01 8.39 -12.85
C GLU A 135 -0.12 9.31 -13.31
N MET A 136 -0.91 8.87 -14.29
CA MET A 136 -2.05 9.65 -14.74
C MET A 136 -3.21 9.61 -13.77
N ASN A 137 -3.48 8.47 -13.12
CA ASN A 137 -4.51 8.37 -12.09
C ASN A 137 -4.26 9.39 -10.97
N ARG A 138 -3.02 9.44 -10.43
CA ARG A 138 -2.68 10.37 -9.33
C ARG A 138 -2.75 11.83 -9.77
N LYS A 139 -2.38 12.12 -11.01
CA LYS A 139 -2.44 13.49 -11.55
C LYS A 139 -3.88 13.95 -11.75
N LEU A 140 -4.73 13.11 -12.32
CA LEU A 140 -6.14 13.40 -12.55
C LEU A 140 -6.91 13.48 -11.21
N THR A 141 -6.64 12.58 -10.26
CA THR A 141 -7.19 12.67 -8.91
C THR A 141 -6.78 13.97 -8.22
N GLY A 142 -5.52 14.37 -8.36
CA GLY A 142 -5.03 15.64 -7.82
C GLY A 142 -5.76 16.86 -8.40
N ALA A 143 -6.19 16.83 -9.66
CA ALA A 143 -6.99 17.91 -10.25
C ALA A 143 -8.44 17.93 -9.77
N LEU A 144 -8.97 16.80 -9.29
CA LEU A 144 -10.33 16.67 -8.76
C LEU A 144 -10.43 16.94 -7.25
N ALA A 145 -9.31 16.79 -6.52
CA ALA A 145 -9.30 16.86 -5.07
C ALA A 145 -9.38 18.29 -4.53
N ASP A 146 -10.16 18.47 -3.44
CA ASP A 146 -10.27 19.70 -2.67
C ASP A 146 -9.20 19.79 -1.57
N LEU A 147 -8.80 18.63 -1.01
CA LEU A 147 -7.74 18.54 0.00
C LEU A 147 -6.71 17.48 -0.41
N HIS A 148 -5.44 17.79 -0.17
CA HIS A 148 -4.30 16.96 -0.51
C HIS A 148 -3.49 16.62 0.72
N PHE A 149 -3.41 15.34 1.08
CA PHE A 149 -2.61 14.83 2.19
C PHE A 149 -1.31 14.29 1.63
N ALA A 150 -0.29 15.14 1.59
CA ALA A 150 1.01 14.82 0.97
C ALA A 150 1.92 14.09 1.96
N PRO A 151 2.56 12.96 1.58
CA PRO A 151 3.43 12.24 2.50
C PRO A 151 4.73 12.99 2.82
N THR A 152 5.21 13.85 1.95
CA THR A 152 6.49 14.53 2.11
C THR A 152 6.47 15.99 1.62
N LYS A 153 7.51 16.75 2.00
CA LYS A 153 7.76 18.09 1.44
C LYS A 153 7.96 18.06 -0.08
N GLY A 154 8.59 16.99 -0.61
CA GLY A 154 8.75 16.78 -2.06
C GLY A 154 7.41 16.59 -2.77
N SER A 155 6.53 15.79 -2.19
CA SER A 155 5.17 15.60 -2.72
C SER A 155 4.37 16.91 -2.70
N LYS A 156 4.45 17.69 -1.60
CA LYS A 156 3.86 19.04 -1.54
C LYS A 156 4.42 19.96 -2.65
N ALA A 157 5.73 19.95 -2.86
CA ALA A 157 6.35 20.77 -3.90
C ALA A 157 5.85 20.41 -5.32
N ASN A 158 5.59 19.13 -5.58
CA ASN A 158 5.00 18.70 -6.85
C ASN A 158 3.58 19.25 -7.05
N LEU A 159 2.74 19.21 -6.02
CA LEU A 159 1.38 19.76 -6.05
C LEU A 159 1.39 21.28 -6.27
N LEU A 160 2.26 22.00 -5.57
CA LEU A 160 2.44 23.45 -5.78
C LEU A 160 2.87 23.79 -7.21
N ARG A 161 3.76 22.99 -7.81
CA ARG A 161 4.18 23.15 -9.21
C ARG A 161 3.03 22.95 -10.20
N GLU A 162 2.05 22.12 -9.84
CA GLU A 162 0.83 21.88 -10.63
C GLU A 162 -0.26 22.93 -10.37
N GLY A 163 -0.01 23.93 -9.53
CA GLY A 163 -0.92 25.05 -9.28
C GLY A 163 -1.93 24.81 -8.17
N ILE A 164 -1.78 23.73 -7.38
CA ILE A 164 -2.64 23.49 -6.21
C ILE A 164 -2.36 24.56 -5.16
N ASN A 165 -3.41 25.10 -4.54
CA ASN A 165 -3.29 26.10 -3.50
C ASN A 165 -2.62 25.51 -2.25
N GLU A 166 -1.66 26.23 -1.68
CA GLU A 166 -0.91 25.76 -0.51
C GLU A 166 -1.80 25.46 0.70
N ASN A 167 -2.88 26.21 0.89
CA ASN A 167 -3.81 26.01 2.00
C ASN A 167 -4.53 24.65 1.93
N ASP A 168 -4.68 24.08 0.74
CA ASP A 168 -5.37 22.82 0.48
C ASP A 168 -4.41 21.61 0.56
N ILE A 169 -3.10 21.86 0.86
CA ILE A 169 -2.09 20.81 0.98
C ILE A 169 -1.65 20.67 2.44
N LYS A 170 -1.79 19.46 2.99
CA LYS A 170 -1.31 19.09 4.34
C LYS A 170 -0.21 18.04 4.21
N ILE A 171 0.92 18.24 4.88
CA ILE A 171 1.97 17.20 4.97
C ILE A 171 1.62 16.32 6.16
N THR A 172 1.31 15.06 5.90
CA THR A 172 0.79 14.10 6.90
C THR A 172 1.71 12.91 7.17
N GLY A 173 2.78 12.74 6.41
CA GLY A 173 3.53 11.50 6.41
C GLY A 173 2.86 10.43 5.56
N ASN A 174 3.37 9.21 5.64
CA ASN A 174 2.80 8.05 4.96
C ASN A 174 2.10 7.15 5.98
N THR A 175 0.82 6.92 5.80
CA THR A 175 -0.04 6.15 6.70
C THR A 175 0.33 4.67 6.82
N VAL A 176 1.25 4.17 5.98
CA VAL A 176 1.81 2.83 6.17
C VAL A 176 2.57 2.70 7.51
N ILE A 177 3.18 3.81 7.97
CA ILE A 177 3.87 3.83 9.27
C ILE A 177 2.86 3.63 10.42
N ASP A 178 1.72 4.34 10.33
CA ASP A 178 0.64 4.19 11.31
C ASP A 178 0.05 2.76 11.27
N ALA A 179 0.00 2.14 10.08
CA ALA A 179 -0.44 0.75 9.95
C ALA A 179 0.49 -0.22 10.70
N MET A 180 1.80 0.03 10.69
CA MET A 180 2.75 -0.79 11.45
C MET A 180 2.52 -0.70 12.96
N GLU A 181 2.14 0.46 13.50
CA GLU A 181 1.81 0.62 14.93
C GLU A 181 0.63 -0.26 15.36
N HIS A 182 -0.27 -0.59 14.43
CA HIS A 182 -1.42 -1.47 14.70
C HIS A 182 -1.11 -2.96 14.54
N THR A 183 -0.05 -3.32 13.81
CA THR A 183 0.24 -4.71 13.42
C THR A 183 1.47 -5.28 14.09
N VAL A 184 2.36 -4.42 14.58
CA VAL A 184 3.59 -4.82 15.27
C VAL A 184 3.26 -5.14 16.74
N GLU A 185 3.79 -6.26 17.22
CA GLU A 185 3.65 -6.73 18.61
C GLU A 185 5.05 -6.98 19.21
N ASP A 186 5.26 -6.53 20.46
CA ASP A 186 6.57 -6.63 21.12
C ASP A 186 7.11 -8.07 21.22
N ASN A 187 6.23 -9.04 21.48
CA ASN A 187 6.58 -10.44 21.63
C ASN A 187 5.96 -11.33 20.55
N TYR A 188 5.93 -10.82 19.32
CA TYR A 188 5.33 -11.55 18.21
C TYR A 188 6.01 -12.91 17.97
N VAL A 189 5.20 -13.97 17.91
CA VAL A 189 5.62 -15.31 17.49
C VAL A 189 5.14 -15.52 16.06
N PHE A 190 6.07 -15.80 15.15
CA PHE A 190 5.73 -15.99 13.75
C PHE A 190 4.93 -17.28 13.53
N GLU A 191 4.00 -17.28 12.60
CA GLU A 191 3.35 -18.51 12.11
C GLU A 191 4.37 -19.38 11.32
N ASN A 192 5.34 -18.73 10.69
CA ASN A 192 6.41 -19.42 9.98
C ASN A 192 7.48 -19.88 10.96
N ASP A 193 7.59 -21.21 11.15
CA ASP A 193 8.53 -21.85 12.07
C ASP A 193 10.00 -21.53 11.76
N GLU A 194 10.38 -21.25 10.53
CA GLU A 194 11.76 -20.90 10.16
C GLU A 194 12.15 -19.54 10.75
N LEU A 195 11.23 -18.59 10.80
CA LEU A 195 11.48 -17.28 11.41
C LEU A 195 11.67 -17.38 12.93
N ASN A 196 10.95 -18.30 13.59
CA ASN A 196 11.09 -18.51 15.04
C ASN A 196 12.43 -19.14 15.44
N LYS A 197 13.20 -19.71 14.49
CA LYS A 197 14.53 -20.28 14.73
C LYS A 197 15.65 -19.24 14.61
N ILE A 198 15.36 -18.06 14.05
CA ILE A 198 16.35 -17.00 13.81
C ILE A 198 16.63 -16.25 15.11
N ASP A 199 17.91 -16.05 15.41
CA ASP A 199 18.37 -15.30 16.59
C ASP A 199 18.40 -13.79 16.28
N PHE A 200 17.26 -13.13 16.40
CA PHE A 200 17.14 -11.69 16.18
C PHE A 200 17.85 -10.82 17.24
N GLU A 201 18.20 -11.41 18.39
CA GLU A 201 18.86 -10.65 19.48
C GLU A 201 20.38 -10.53 19.26
N ASN A 202 21.02 -11.61 18.80
CA ASN A 202 22.48 -11.68 18.69
C ASN A 202 22.98 -11.59 17.23
N LYS A 203 22.08 -11.66 16.25
CA LYS A 203 22.41 -11.56 14.82
C LYS A 203 21.84 -10.29 14.20
N LYS A 204 22.55 -9.76 13.23
CA LYS A 204 22.06 -8.69 12.35
C LYS A 204 21.24 -9.31 11.23
N VAL A 205 19.96 -9.45 11.46
CA VAL A 205 19.06 -9.99 10.45
C VAL A 205 18.73 -8.92 9.40
N ILE A 206 18.97 -9.22 8.14
CA ILE A 206 18.61 -8.35 7.02
C ILE A 206 17.44 -9.00 6.28
N MET A 207 16.30 -8.32 6.26
CA MET A 207 15.17 -8.72 5.44
C MET A 207 15.35 -8.20 4.02
N ILE A 208 15.12 -9.04 3.01
CA ILE A 208 15.24 -8.70 1.60
C ILE A 208 13.91 -8.93 0.89
N THR A 209 13.53 -7.96 0.04
CA THR A 209 12.48 -8.14 -0.96
C THR A 209 12.88 -7.40 -2.23
N ALA A 210 13.10 -8.14 -3.33
CA ALA A 210 13.46 -7.59 -4.62
C ALA A 210 12.77 -8.39 -5.73
N HIS A 211 11.94 -7.71 -6.53
CA HIS A 211 11.11 -8.35 -7.55
C HIS A 211 10.69 -7.44 -8.70
N ARG A 212 11.15 -6.20 -8.73
CA ARG A 212 10.80 -5.23 -9.77
C ARG A 212 11.22 -5.71 -11.15
N ARG A 213 10.38 -5.46 -12.16
CA ARG A 213 10.61 -5.94 -13.55
C ARG A 213 11.89 -5.40 -14.15
N GLU A 214 12.25 -4.18 -13.80
CA GLU A 214 13.51 -3.53 -14.23
C GLU A 214 14.76 -4.25 -13.73
N ASN A 215 14.64 -5.07 -12.68
CA ASN A 215 15.75 -5.86 -12.11
C ASN A 215 15.77 -7.32 -12.58
N TRP A 216 14.82 -7.77 -13.41
CA TRP A 216 14.78 -9.18 -13.82
C TRP A 216 16.03 -9.57 -14.63
N GLY A 217 16.45 -10.81 -14.49
CA GLY A 217 17.66 -11.32 -15.10
C GLY A 217 18.91 -10.87 -14.36
N GLU A 218 19.82 -10.18 -15.04
CA GLU A 218 21.13 -9.76 -14.52
C GLU A 218 21.02 -8.91 -13.24
N GLY A 219 19.99 -8.09 -13.11
CA GLY A 219 19.76 -7.29 -11.89
C GLY A 219 19.56 -8.15 -10.65
N ILE A 220 18.71 -9.18 -10.71
CA ILE A 220 18.52 -10.12 -9.58
C ILE A 220 19.77 -10.95 -9.34
N GLU A 221 20.52 -11.36 -10.36
CA GLU A 221 21.80 -12.07 -10.21
C GLU A 221 22.84 -11.21 -9.48
N ASN A 222 22.92 -9.91 -9.82
CA ASN A 222 23.81 -8.95 -9.15
C ASN A 222 23.41 -8.74 -7.69
N ILE A 223 22.11 -8.65 -7.38
CA ILE A 223 21.59 -8.60 -6.01
C ILE A 223 22.02 -9.86 -5.24
N CYS A 224 21.79 -11.05 -5.78
CA CYS A 224 22.20 -12.31 -5.14
C CYS A 224 23.71 -12.38 -4.90
N THR A 225 24.52 -11.90 -5.85
CA THR A 225 25.98 -11.84 -5.72
C THR A 225 26.41 -10.93 -4.57
N ALA A 226 25.78 -9.75 -4.45
CA ALA A 226 26.05 -8.82 -3.36
C ALA A 226 25.62 -9.39 -2.00
N LEU A 227 24.46 -10.05 -1.93
CA LEU A 227 23.96 -10.71 -0.71
C LEU A 227 24.88 -11.82 -0.25
N ASN A 228 25.38 -12.67 -1.17
CA ASN A 228 26.38 -13.69 -0.85
C ASN A 228 27.63 -13.09 -0.21
N LYS A 229 28.16 -12.01 -0.82
CA LYS A 229 29.33 -11.32 -0.30
C LYS A 229 29.09 -10.74 1.10
N ILE A 230 27.90 -10.15 1.34
CA ILE A 230 27.54 -9.63 2.66
C ILE A 230 27.60 -10.72 3.73
N VAL A 231 27.04 -11.92 3.47
CA VAL A 231 27.06 -13.03 4.42
C VAL A 231 28.44 -13.62 4.62
N GLU A 232 29.24 -13.72 3.55
CA GLU A 232 30.62 -14.24 3.62
C GLU A 232 31.53 -13.32 4.43
N ASP A 233 31.44 -12.00 4.22
CA ASP A 233 32.27 -10.99 4.87
C ASP A 233 31.84 -10.71 6.33
N ASN A 234 30.58 -10.99 6.70
CA ASN A 234 30.03 -10.67 8.01
C ASN A 234 29.44 -11.90 8.71
N LYS A 235 30.11 -12.44 9.72
CA LYS A 235 29.73 -13.67 10.43
C LYS A 235 28.51 -13.51 11.36
N ASP A 236 28.19 -12.29 11.73
CA ASP A 236 27.05 -11.88 12.57
C ASP A 236 25.79 -11.52 11.77
N VAL A 237 25.84 -11.59 10.43
CA VAL A 237 24.71 -11.30 9.55
C VAL A 237 23.97 -12.57 9.15
N GLU A 238 22.64 -12.49 9.19
CA GLU A 238 21.70 -13.47 8.60
C GLU A 238 20.76 -12.77 7.61
N LEU A 239 20.40 -13.46 6.54
CA LEU A 239 19.50 -12.94 5.50
C LEU A 239 18.17 -13.66 5.53
N VAL A 240 17.09 -12.92 5.47
CA VAL A 240 15.73 -13.42 5.24
C VAL A 240 15.21 -12.81 3.94
N TYR A 241 15.17 -13.61 2.88
CA TYR A 241 14.70 -13.17 1.58
C TYR A 241 13.26 -13.64 1.34
N LEU A 242 12.32 -12.70 1.30
CA LEU A 242 10.94 -12.96 0.90
C LEU A 242 10.87 -13.05 -0.63
N VAL A 243 10.95 -14.28 -1.14
CA VAL A 243 11.12 -14.55 -2.57
C VAL A 243 9.78 -14.48 -3.29
N HIS A 244 9.69 -13.59 -4.26
CA HIS A 244 8.50 -13.44 -5.09
C HIS A 244 8.20 -14.73 -5.87
N LEU A 245 6.90 -15.09 -5.97
CA LEU A 245 6.44 -16.35 -6.58
C LEU A 245 6.66 -16.44 -8.10
N ASN A 246 6.93 -15.32 -8.78
CA ASN A 246 7.21 -15.32 -10.21
C ASN A 246 8.45 -16.16 -10.51
N PRO A 247 8.37 -17.18 -11.40
CA PRO A 247 9.49 -18.06 -11.75
C PRO A 247 10.75 -17.30 -12.18
N VAL A 248 10.60 -16.18 -12.89
CA VAL A 248 11.74 -15.36 -13.36
C VAL A 248 12.60 -14.84 -12.21
N VAL A 249 11.99 -14.54 -11.06
CA VAL A 249 12.71 -14.13 -9.84
C VAL A 249 13.12 -15.35 -9.02
N LYS A 250 12.15 -16.24 -8.76
CA LYS A 250 12.31 -17.39 -7.89
C LYS A 250 13.48 -18.28 -8.33
N ASP A 251 13.51 -18.66 -9.61
CA ASP A 251 14.52 -19.59 -10.13
C ASP A 251 15.93 -19.00 -10.01
N VAL A 252 16.09 -17.70 -10.25
CA VAL A 252 17.38 -17.02 -10.13
C VAL A 252 17.82 -16.93 -8.66
N VAL A 253 16.90 -16.57 -7.75
CA VAL A 253 17.22 -16.46 -6.30
C VAL A 253 17.61 -17.82 -5.74
N TYR A 254 16.78 -18.86 -5.96
CA TYR A 254 17.09 -20.21 -5.47
C TYR A 254 18.38 -20.76 -6.07
N LYS A 255 18.63 -20.60 -7.37
CA LYS A 255 19.89 -21.02 -8.01
C LYS A 255 21.13 -20.44 -7.33
N ASN A 256 21.07 -19.19 -6.85
CA ASN A 256 22.24 -18.47 -6.35
C ASN A 256 22.37 -18.49 -4.81
N LEU A 257 21.28 -18.66 -4.07
CA LEU A 257 21.25 -18.49 -2.61
C LEU A 257 20.78 -19.72 -1.85
N ASP A 258 20.16 -20.72 -2.50
CA ASP A 258 19.65 -21.92 -1.80
C ASP A 258 20.77 -22.75 -1.16
N GLY A 259 20.46 -23.31 0.01
CA GLY A 259 21.39 -24.15 0.78
C GLY A 259 22.57 -23.39 1.39
N LYS A 260 22.61 -22.08 1.33
CA LYS A 260 23.66 -21.26 1.96
C LYS A 260 23.41 -21.12 3.46
N GLU A 261 24.48 -21.28 4.25
CA GLU A 261 24.41 -21.02 5.68
C GLU A 261 24.02 -19.58 5.97
N ARG A 262 23.13 -19.37 6.94
CA ARG A 262 22.61 -18.04 7.35
C ARG A 262 21.82 -17.29 6.27
N VAL A 263 21.29 -18.01 5.26
CA VAL A 263 20.39 -17.47 4.24
C VAL A 263 19.08 -18.24 4.25
N HIS A 264 18.00 -17.55 4.58
CA HIS A 264 16.65 -18.10 4.68
C HIS A 264 15.82 -17.59 3.51
N LEU A 265 15.40 -18.49 2.61
CA LEU A 265 14.55 -18.19 1.47
C LEU A 265 13.11 -18.56 1.81
N LEU A 266 12.26 -17.58 1.98
CA LEU A 266 10.86 -17.77 2.37
C LEU A 266 9.91 -17.30 1.26
N PRO A 267 8.70 -17.87 1.16
CA PRO A 267 7.66 -17.30 0.32
C PRO A 267 7.22 -15.93 0.86
N PRO A 268 6.48 -15.15 0.08
CA PRO A 268 5.87 -13.93 0.60
C PRO A 268 5.04 -14.22 1.85
N LEU A 269 5.19 -13.38 2.86
CA LEU A 269 4.45 -13.45 4.12
C LEU A 269 3.18 -12.59 4.04
N ASP A 270 2.25 -12.81 4.97
CA ASP A 270 1.14 -11.89 5.15
C ASP A 270 1.61 -10.53 5.70
N THR A 271 0.70 -9.58 5.81
CA THR A 271 1.00 -8.21 6.23
C THR A 271 1.49 -8.16 7.67
N LYS A 272 0.86 -8.91 8.59
CA LYS A 272 1.19 -8.90 10.01
C LYS A 272 2.58 -9.51 10.25
N GLU A 273 2.86 -10.68 9.64
CA GLU A 273 4.17 -11.32 9.71
C GLU A 273 5.27 -10.43 9.10
N THR A 274 4.98 -9.81 7.94
CA THR A 274 5.94 -8.92 7.27
C THR A 274 6.30 -7.72 8.16
N HIS A 275 5.31 -7.05 8.76
CA HIS A 275 5.54 -5.89 9.62
C HIS A 275 6.31 -6.28 10.90
N ASN A 276 5.99 -7.43 11.51
CA ASN A 276 6.72 -7.91 12.68
C ASN A 276 8.15 -8.35 12.34
N LEU A 277 8.37 -8.94 11.16
CA LEU A 277 9.72 -9.24 10.66
C LEU A 277 10.51 -7.95 10.42
N MET A 278 9.91 -6.93 9.78
CA MET A 278 10.55 -5.63 9.60
C MET A 278 10.94 -4.99 10.94
N ASN A 279 10.08 -5.07 11.94
CA ASN A 279 10.34 -4.53 13.28
C ASN A 279 11.49 -5.24 14.01
N LYS A 280 11.64 -6.57 13.81
CA LYS A 280 12.71 -7.37 14.44
C LYS A 280 14.03 -7.31 13.68
N CYS A 281 14.03 -6.93 12.41
CA CYS A 281 15.20 -6.88 11.57
C CYS A 281 16.15 -5.73 11.93
N PHE A 282 17.46 -5.99 11.77
CA PHE A 282 18.48 -4.94 11.81
C PHE A 282 18.34 -3.95 10.63
N MET A 283 17.98 -4.47 9.45
CA MET A 283 17.87 -3.67 8.21
C MET A 283 16.88 -4.33 7.24
N VAL A 284 16.24 -3.50 6.41
CA VAL A 284 15.45 -3.94 5.25
C VAL A 284 16.12 -3.48 3.97
N MET A 285 16.31 -4.39 3.02
CA MET A 285 16.80 -4.11 1.67
C MET A 285 15.70 -4.42 0.65
N THR A 286 15.35 -3.42 -0.16
CA THR A 286 14.26 -3.55 -1.12
C THR A 286 14.55 -2.78 -2.40
N ASP A 287 13.99 -3.25 -3.52
CA ASP A 287 13.91 -2.53 -4.77
C ASP A 287 12.57 -1.78 -4.94
N SER A 288 11.67 -1.89 -3.95
CA SER A 288 10.37 -1.22 -3.95
C SER A 288 10.44 0.14 -3.25
N GLY A 289 9.84 1.16 -3.84
CA GLY A 289 9.70 2.49 -3.23
C GLY A 289 8.61 2.59 -2.16
N GLY A 290 7.86 1.53 -1.92
CA GLY A 290 6.84 1.42 -0.88
C GLY A 290 6.68 -0.05 -0.50
N LEU A 291 7.08 -0.39 0.69
CA LEU A 291 6.83 -1.70 1.30
C LEU A 291 5.50 -1.66 2.02
#